data_5163226645bb2d906b7ac0119d99acc6
#
_entry.id   5163226645bb2d906b7ac0119d99acc6
#
_cell.length_a   1.000
_cell.length_b   1.000
_cell.length_c   1.000
_cell.angle_alpha   90.00
_cell.angle_beta   90.00
_cell.angle_gamma   90.00
#
_symmetry.space_group_name_H-M   'P 1'
#
loop_
_entity.id
_entity.type
_entity.pdbx_description
1 polymer ?
#
loop_
_entity_poly.entity_id
_entity_poly.type
_entity_poly.pdbx_seq_one_letter_code
_entity_poly.pdbx_strand_id
1 'polypeptide(L)'
;TACLLFPLTLPALSIKDLPIKDRAVDASIPAPEEVIGTAIGSRHLFHYEILKYMRSLAEASPRMVSLGVHAKSYGGKDLPSFIISSEKNIANLERIKESRAEITRAGNSLNFENMPVVVHMMYSIHGNEPSGANLTPLLAYYLTASKNQSLLNQLEDVVLILNPVLNPDGLDRFAAWTNDNRGMTPSADPEDREHREISPNGRTNYYWFDLNRDWLAHQHPESQGRLALFHEWKPNVQLDFHEQGSNSSFFFMPGKPERTYPLTPKINQVLTEKISEFHRQAFDQDGILTFSKEGYDDFYVGKGSTYPDLFGCVGILFEQPSSRGALQNTINGVLAFEETILNQFRASMSSIKASASLKNELLAYQRDFYQSVRQKKPKGPATPENKAQP
;
A
#
# COMPACT_ATOMS: atom_id res chain seq x y z
N THR A 1 36.95 31.96 -16.92
CA THR A 1 36.24 31.48 -15.71
C THR A 1 35.45 30.27 -16.13
N ALA A 2 35.99 29.07 -15.90
CA ALA A 2 35.25 27.82 -16.14
C ALA A 2 34.18 27.70 -15.05
N CYS A 3 32.95 27.82 -15.45
CA CYS A 3 31.82 27.51 -14.58
C CYS A 3 31.78 25.96 -14.46
N LEU A 4 32.25 25.42 -13.35
CA LEU A 4 32.07 24.04 -12.99
C LEU A 4 30.58 23.84 -12.67
N LEU A 5 29.81 23.44 -13.67
CA LEU A 5 28.46 22.89 -13.48
C LEU A 5 28.64 21.54 -12.79
N PHE A 6 28.54 21.53 -11.45
CA PHE A 6 28.27 20.28 -10.74
C PHE A 6 26.89 19.82 -11.19
N PRO A 7 26.74 18.61 -11.73
CA PRO A 7 25.40 18.07 -11.93
C PRO A 7 24.73 18.02 -10.55
N LEU A 8 23.60 18.67 -10.39
CA LEU A 8 22.70 18.45 -9.26
C LEU A 8 22.21 17.01 -9.42
N THR A 9 22.96 16.07 -8.86
CA THR A 9 22.46 14.71 -8.68
C THR A 9 21.35 14.79 -7.67
N LEU A 10 20.16 14.28 -8.03
CA LEU A 10 19.10 14.11 -7.05
C LEU A 10 19.65 13.29 -5.86
N PRO A 11 19.33 13.66 -4.63
CA PRO A 11 19.76 12.91 -3.47
C PRO A 11 19.21 11.49 -3.56
N ALA A 12 20.09 10.54 -3.46
CA ALA A 12 19.77 9.12 -3.49
C ALA A 12 19.30 8.67 -2.11
N LEU A 13 18.14 8.03 -2.02
CA LEU A 13 17.62 7.50 -0.78
C LEU A 13 18.28 6.18 -0.41
N SER A 14 18.70 6.11 0.84
CA SER A 14 19.20 4.93 1.52
C SER A 14 18.57 4.81 2.90
N ILE A 15 18.96 3.80 3.67
CA ILE A 15 18.52 3.66 5.06
C ILE A 15 18.88 4.88 5.94
N LYS A 16 19.90 5.65 5.55
CA LYS A 16 20.35 6.83 6.30
C LYS A 16 19.36 7.99 6.22
N ASP A 17 18.56 8.02 5.17
CA ASP A 17 17.62 9.08 4.85
C ASP A 17 16.22 8.80 5.40
N LEU A 18 15.97 7.55 5.84
CA LEU A 18 14.67 7.18 6.43
C LEU A 18 14.41 7.95 7.72
N PRO A 19 13.16 8.39 7.96
CA PRO A 19 12.77 9.10 9.19
C PRO A 19 12.65 8.15 10.39
N ILE A 20 13.76 7.51 10.74
CA ILE A 20 13.89 6.53 11.82
C ILE A 20 15.09 6.87 12.70
N LYS A 21 15.00 6.52 14.00
CA LYS A 21 16.07 6.77 14.95
C LYS A 21 17.16 5.69 14.93
N ASP A 22 16.75 4.42 14.89
CA ASP A 22 17.66 3.29 14.87
C ASP A 22 17.81 2.75 13.44
N ARG A 23 19.01 2.87 12.90
CA ARG A 23 19.39 2.49 11.53
C ARG A 23 20.27 1.25 11.48
N ALA A 24 20.42 0.54 12.62
CA ALA A 24 21.21 -0.67 12.67
C ALA A 24 20.57 -1.76 11.84
N VAL A 25 21.34 -2.29 10.88
CA VAL A 25 20.89 -3.36 9.98
C VAL A 25 21.88 -4.53 9.98
N ASP A 26 21.40 -5.65 9.53
CA ASP A 26 22.22 -6.81 9.22
C ASP A 26 22.92 -6.60 7.87
N ALA A 27 24.24 -6.48 7.90
CA ALA A 27 25.06 -6.25 6.70
C ALA A 27 25.13 -7.47 5.75
N SER A 28 24.62 -8.64 6.15
CA SER A 28 24.53 -9.80 5.27
C SER A 28 23.32 -9.74 4.32
N ILE A 29 22.34 -8.88 4.62
CA ILE A 29 21.18 -8.64 3.77
C ILE A 29 21.53 -7.56 2.75
N PRO A 30 21.43 -7.82 1.42
CA PRO A 30 21.86 -6.88 0.40
C PRO A 30 20.99 -5.61 0.39
N ALA A 31 21.62 -4.45 0.30
CA ALA A 31 20.91 -3.18 0.15
C ALA A 31 20.31 -3.03 -1.28
N PRO A 32 19.24 -2.24 -1.45
CA PRO A 32 18.59 -2.09 -2.77
C PRO A 32 19.55 -1.69 -3.88
N GLU A 33 20.42 -0.72 -3.64
CA GLU A 33 21.36 -0.21 -4.63
C GLU A 33 22.40 -1.24 -5.09
N GLU A 34 22.75 -2.20 -4.26
CA GLU A 34 23.69 -3.27 -4.60
C GLU A 34 23.12 -4.25 -5.63
N VAL A 35 21.78 -4.46 -5.61
CA VAL A 35 21.10 -5.40 -6.50
C VAL A 35 20.51 -4.70 -7.73
N ILE A 36 19.88 -3.54 -7.54
CA ILE A 36 19.25 -2.77 -8.61
C ILE A 36 20.30 -2.10 -9.48
N GLY A 37 21.41 -1.65 -8.87
CA GLY A 37 22.48 -0.91 -9.56
C GLY A 37 22.20 0.60 -9.70
N THR A 38 21.15 1.08 -9.02
CA THR A 38 20.82 2.52 -8.94
C THR A 38 20.19 2.82 -7.58
N ALA A 39 20.37 4.04 -7.11
CA ALA A 39 19.82 4.45 -5.83
C ALA A 39 18.31 4.76 -5.94
N ILE A 40 17.57 4.48 -4.87
CA ILE A 40 16.14 4.77 -4.80
C ILE A 40 15.90 6.28 -4.86
N GLY A 41 14.92 6.72 -5.66
CA GLY A 41 14.59 8.13 -5.85
C GLY A 41 15.41 8.84 -6.94
N SER A 42 16.58 8.32 -7.31
CA SER A 42 17.40 8.95 -8.36
C SER A 42 16.74 8.97 -9.75
N ARG A 43 15.84 8.04 -10.00
CA ARG A 43 14.93 7.94 -11.15
C ARG A 43 13.74 7.05 -10.80
N HIS A 44 12.76 7.00 -11.69
CA HIS A 44 11.65 6.07 -11.55
C HIS A 44 12.10 4.64 -11.91
N LEU A 45 11.88 3.68 -10.99
CA LEU A 45 12.20 2.28 -11.23
C LEU A 45 11.16 1.62 -12.13
N PHE A 46 11.63 0.73 -13.00
CA PHE A 46 10.77 -0.16 -13.75
C PHE A 46 10.34 -1.36 -12.89
N HIS A 47 9.22 -1.96 -13.24
CA HIS A 47 8.69 -3.13 -12.58
C HIS A 47 9.71 -4.26 -12.39
N TYR A 48 10.47 -4.59 -13.46
CA TYR A 48 11.46 -5.66 -13.40
C TYR A 48 12.60 -5.39 -12.41
N GLU A 49 12.98 -4.14 -12.17
CA GLU A 49 14.02 -3.75 -11.23
C GLU A 49 13.55 -3.94 -9.79
N ILE A 50 12.31 -3.51 -9.52
CA ILE A 50 11.67 -3.73 -8.21
C ILE A 50 11.59 -5.24 -7.92
N LEU A 51 11.10 -6.03 -8.88
CA LEU A 51 10.97 -7.48 -8.67
C LEU A 51 12.31 -8.20 -8.55
N LYS A 52 13.34 -7.76 -9.28
CA LYS A 52 14.70 -8.30 -9.15
C LYS A 52 15.16 -8.18 -7.70
N TYR A 53 14.99 -7.01 -7.10
CA TYR A 53 15.35 -6.79 -5.70
C TYR A 53 14.50 -7.59 -4.73
N MET A 54 13.18 -7.55 -4.87
CA MET A 54 12.26 -8.24 -3.96
C MET A 54 12.50 -9.75 -3.93
N ARG A 55 12.83 -10.36 -5.07
CA ARG A 55 13.19 -11.79 -5.17
C ARG A 55 14.51 -12.08 -4.48
N SER A 56 15.54 -11.28 -4.76
CA SER A 56 16.86 -11.40 -4.10
C SER A 56 16.74 -11.26 -2.58
N LEU A 57 15.91 -10.33 -2.11
CA LEU A 57 15.69 -10.11 -0.69
C LEU A 57 14.96 -11.28 -0.02
N ALA A 58 13.97 -11.87 -0.70
CA ALA A 58 13.26 -13.06 -0.20
C ALA A 58 14.16 -14.31 -0.12
N GLU A 59 15.20 -14.38 -0.96
CA GLU A 59 16.21 -15.43 -0.89
C GLU A 59 17.22 -15.18 0.23
N ALA A 60 17.53 -13.93 0.54
CA ALA A 60 18.56 -13.53 1.50
C ALA A 60 18.06 -13.45 2.95
N SER A 61 16.76 -13.14 3.17
CA SER A 61 16.24 -12.85 4.51
C SER A 61 15.28 -13.91 5.05
N PRO A 62 15.52 -14.44 6.27
CA PRO A 62 14.58 -15.39 6.90
C PRO A 62 13.25 -14.75 7.35
N ARG A 63 13.13 -13.42 7.26
CA ARG A 63 11.91 -12.66 7.59
C ARG A 63 11.03 -12.38 6.38
N MET A 64 11.40 -12.87 5.20
CA MET A 64 10.65 -12.66 3.98
C MET A 64 10.52 -13.94 3.17
N VAL A 65 9.34 -14.13 2.57
CA VAL A 65 9.08 -15.24 1.66
C VAL A 65 8.24 -14.76 0.47
N SER A 66 8.53 -15.30 -0.71
CA SER A 66 7.67 -15.09 -1.87
C SER A 66 6.48 -16.06 -1.83
N LEU A 67 5.27 -15.52 -1.99
CA LEU A 67 4.06 -16.33 -2.19
C LEU A 67 3.89 -16.77 -3.66
N GLY A 68 4.86 -16.40 -4.52
CA GLY A 68 4.77 -16.67 -5.95
C GLY A 68 3.97 -15.60 -6.71
N VAL A 69 3.66 -15.90 -7.96
CA VAL A 69 2.94 -15.02 -8.89
C VAL A 69 1.45 -15.32 -8.79
N HIS A 70 0.68 -14.39 -8.25
CA HIS A 70 -0.77 -14.53 -8.10
C HIS A 70 -1.55 -14.14 -9.37
N ALA A 71 -0.93 -13.36 -10.27
CA ALA A 71 -1.50 -12.99 -11.57
C ALA A 71 -0.40 -12.62 -12.56
N LYS A 72 -0.79 -12.57 -13.85
CA LYS A 72 -0.02 -11.91 -14.90
C LYS A 72 -0.87 -10.79 -15.49
N SER A 73 -0.25 -9.64 -15.76
CA SER A 73 -0.92 -8.54 -16.46
C SER A 73 -1.21 -8.93 -17.92
N TYR A 74 -2.04 -8.15 -18.59
CA TYR A 74 -2.25 -8.32 -20.04
C TYR A 74 -0.96 -8.14 -20.86
N GLY A 75 0.01 -7.35 -20.37
CA GLY A 75 1.34 -7.23 -20.95
C GLY A 75 2.27 -8.41 -20.66
N GLY A 76 1.76 -9.47 -19.98
CA GLY A 76 2.53 -10.68 -19.65
C GLY A 76 3.45 -10.52 -18.44
N LYS A 77 3.37 -9.43 -17.69
CA LYS A 77 4.22 -9.16 -16.53
C LYS A 77 3.71 -9.86 -15.27
N ASP A 78 4.64 -10.40 -14.48
CA ASP A 78 4.31 -11.09 -13.23
C ASP A 78 3.81 -10.11 -12.15
N LEU A 79 2.78 -10.51 -11.40
CA LEU A 79 2.34 -9.85 -10.18
C LEU A 79 2.60 -10.80 -8.99
N PRO A 80 3.78 -10.76 -8.39
CA PRO A 80 4.07 -11.54 -7.19
C PRO A 80 3.58 -10.85 -5.94
N SER A 81 3.41 -11.65 -4.89
CA SER A 81 3.21 -11.20 -3.52
C SER A 81 4.31 -11.71 -2.62
N PHE A 82 4.63 -10.94 -1.60
CA PHE A 82 5.63 -11.29 -0.61
C PHE A 82 5.04 -11.18 0.78
N ILE A 83 5.49 -12.06 1.69
CA ILE A 83 5.19 -11.90 3.11
C ILE A 83 6.45 -11.45 3.83
N ILE A 84 6.29 -10.46 4.71
CA ILE A 84 7.32 -10.02 5.67
C ILE A 84 6.73 -10.14 7.07
N SER A 85 7.46 -10.80 7.97
CA SER A 85 7.07 -10.97 9.38
C SER A 85 8.28 -11.39 10.21
N SER A 86 8.07 -11.73 11.49
CA SER A 86 9.11 -12.38 12.28
C SER A 86 9.46 -13.77 11.71
N GLU A 87 10.68 -14.23 11.95
CA GLU A 87 11.12 -15.56 11.51
C GLU A 87 10.20 -16.67 12.04
N LYS A 88 9.73 -16.52 13.28
CA LYS A 88 8.75 -17.42 13.90
C LYS A 88 7.45 -17.47 13.11
N ASN A 89 6.92 -16.34 12.68
CA ASN A 89 5.69 -16.29 11.89
C ASN A 89 5.92 -16.85 10.48
N ILE A 90 7.05 -16.54 9.84
CA ILE A 90 7.42 -17.10 8.52
C ILE A 90 7.47 -18.64 8.58
N ALA A 91 8.06 -19.21 9.62
CA ALA A 91 8.12 -20.65 9.80
C ALA A 91 6.74 -21.30 10.07
N ASN A 92 5.71 -20.53 10.40
CA ASN A 92 4.38 -21.01 10.78
C ASN A 92 3.24 -20.46 9.88
N LEU A 93 3.54 -20.01 8.66
CA LEU A 93 2.56 -19.35 7.80
C LEU A 93 1.31 -20.19 7.50
N GLU A 94 1.45 -21.48 7.24
CA GLU A 94 0.30 -22.35 6.99
C GLU A 94 -0.64 -22.43 8.19
N ARG A 95 -0.10 -22.57 9.41
CA ARG A 95 -0.89 -22.54 10.64
C ARG A 95 -1.57 -21.19 10.86
N ILE A 96 -0.88 -20.09 10.55
CA ILE A 96 -1.47 -18.74 10.63
C ILE A 96 -2.64 -18.65 9.65
N LYS A 97 -2.48 -19.09 8.41
CA LYS A 97 -3.52 -19.09 7.38
C LYS A 97 -4.74 -19.92 7.78
N GLU A 98 -4.53 -21.12 8.35
CA GLU A 98 -5.59 -21.97 8.90
C GLU A 98 -6.36 -21.25 10.01
N SER A 99 -5.64 -20.62 10.97
CA SER A 99 -6.24 -19.82 12.04
C SER A 99 -7.09 -18.65 11.52
N ARG A 100 -6.67 -18.02 10.41
CA ARG A 100 -7.44 -16.98 9.72
C ARG A 100 -8.76 -17.55 9.17
N ALA A 101 -8.73 -18.74 8.60
CA ALA A 101 -9.94 -19.40 8.12
C ALA A 101 -10.94 -19.68 9.26
N GLU A 102 -10.44 -19.97 10.46
CA GLU A 102 -11.28 -20.19 11.65
C GLU A 102 -11.99 -18.92 12.12
N ILE A 103 -11.37 -17.74 12.07
CA ILE A 103 -12.03 -16.46 12.43
C ILE A 103 -13.37 -16.32 11.71
N THR A 104 -13.42 -16.75 10.45
CA THR A 104 -14.65 -16.67 9.64
C THR A 104 -15.65 -17.80 9.93
N ARG A 105 -15.27 -18.83 10.68
CA ARG A 105 -16.09 -20.04 10.95
C ARG A 105 -16.56 -20.14 12.39
N ALA A 106 -15.75 -19.70 13.34
CA ALA A 106 -15.89 -20.03 14.76
C ALA A 106 -16.98 -19.25 15.49
N GLY A 107 -17.41 -19.84 16.60
CA GLY A 107 -18.11 -19.18 17.69
C GLY A 107 -17.14 -18.38 18.59
N ASN A 108 -17.59 -17.96 19.77
CA ASN A 108 -16.95 -17.00 20.66
C ASN A 108 -15.64 -17.44 21.35
N SER A 109 -15.06 -18.60 21.05
CA SER A 109 -13.97 -19.21 21.82
C SER A 109 -12.56 -19.07 21.23
N LEU A 110 -12.35 -18.19 20.23
CA LEU A 110 -11.01 -17.99 19.66
C LEU A 110 -10.10 -17.21 20.61
N ASN A 111 -8.95 -17.83 20.92
CA ASN A 111 -7.86 -17.14 21.59
C ASN A 111 -6.97 -16.43 20.57
N PHE A 112 -6.83 -15.12 20.68
CA PHE A 112 -6.04 -14.29 19.80
C PHE A 112 -4.58 -14.12 20.23
N GLU A 113 -4.18 -14.65 21.38
CA GLU A 113 -2.87 -14.43 22.01
C GLU A 113 -1.70 -14.70 21.03
N ASN A 114 -1.76 -15.82 20.30
CA ASN A 114 -0.73 -16.24 19.36
C ASN A 114 -1.11 -16.03 17.89
N MET A 115 -2.14 -15.23 17.62
CA MET A 115 -2.58 -14.96 16.26
C MET A 115 -2.11 -13.56 15.84
N PRO A 116 -1.21 -13.44 14.85
CA PRO A 116 -0.86 -12.13 14.30
C PRO A 116 -2.02 -11.54 13.49
N VAL A 117 -2.10 -10.21 13.42
CA VAL A 117 -2.93 -9.53 12.42
C VAL A 117 -2.30 -9.66 11.05
N VAL A 118 -3.13 -9.75 10.02
CA VAL A 118 -2.67 -9.72 8.63
C VAL A 118 -2.96 -8.32 8.06
N VAL A 119 -1.91 -7.69 7.55
CA VAL A 119 -1.95 -6.38 6.90
C VAL A 119 -1.58 -6.54 5.44
N HIS A 120 -2.44 -6.11 4.54
CA HIS A 120 -2.21 -6.15 3.10
C HIS A 120 -1.80 -4.76 2.62
N MET A 121 -0.57 -4.61 2.15
CA MET A 121 0.02 -3.37 1.66
C MET A 121 0.09 -3.41 0.14
N MET A 122 -0.61 -2.48 -0.52
CA MET A 122 -0.79 -2.47 -1.96
C MET A 122 -0.29 -1.17 -2.56
N TYR A 123 0.65 -1.26 -3.49
CA TYR A 123 1.27 -0.10 -4.14
C TYR A 123 1.02 -0.09 -5.63
N SER A 124 0.90 1.13 -6.19
CA SER A 124 0.86 1.41 -7.62
C SER A 124 -0.21 0.62 -8.40
N ILE A 125 -1.45 0.62 -7.90
CA ILE A 125 -2.62 0.17 -8.67
C ILE A 125 -2.88 1.15 -9.85
N HIS A 126 -2.55 2.42 -9.67
CA HIS A 126 -2.33 3.38 -10.74
C HIS A 126 -0.82 3.49 -10.97
N GLY A 127 -0.36 3.12 -12.16
CA GLY A 127 1.08 3.04 -12.45
C GLY A 127 1.79 4.39 -12.46
N ASN A 128 1.06 5.49 -12.71
CA ASN A 128 1.59 6.85 -12.65
C ASN A 128 1.51 7.50 -11.25
N GLU A 129 1.37 6.67 -10.24
CA GLU A 129 1.47 7.01 -8.83
C GLU A 129 2.65 6.22 -8.23
N PRO A 130 3.91 6.58 -8.58
CA PRO A 130 5.05 5.68 -8.50
C PRO A 130 5.75 5.67 -7.13
N SER A 131 5.52 6.65 -6.26
CA SER A 131 6.31 6.80 -5.02
C SER A 131 6.23 5.58 -4.11
N GLY A 132 5.03 4.98 -3.99
CA GLY A 132 4.83 3.76 -3.22
C GLY A 132 5.59 2.56 -3.79
N ALA A 133 5.52 2.33 -5.10
CA ALA A 133 6.27 1.25 -5.76
C ALA A 133 7.78 1.43 -5.61
N ASN A 134 8.28 2.66 -5.79
CA ASN A 134 9.71 2.98 -5.63
C ASN A 134 10.17 2.90 -4.16
N LEU A 135 9.26 3.06 -3.20
CA LEU A 135 9.54 2.81 -1.79
C LEU A 135 9.79 1.33 -1.49
N THR A 136 9.06 0.42 -2.16
CA THR A 136 8.99 -0.99 -1.70
C THR A 136 10.34 -1.69 -1.53
N PRO A 137 11.38 -1.47 -2.35
CA PRO A 137 12.70 -2.05 -2.10
C PRO A 137 13.29 -1.58 -0.77
N LEU A 138 13.24 -0.28 -0.49
CA LEU A 138 13.83 0.29 0.71
C LEU A 138 13.02 -0.06 1.98
N LEU A 139 11.69 -0.10 1.88
CA LEU A 139 10.82 -0.55 2.96
C LEU A 139 11.08 -2.02 3.31
N ALA A 140 11.09 -2.89 2.31
CA ALA A 140 11.33 -4.31 2.50
C ALA A 140 12.73 -4.56 3.10
N TYR A 141 13.76 -3.85 2.63
CA TYR A 141 15.09 -3.90 3.21
C TYR A 141 15.06 -3.52 4.70
N TYR A 142 14.46 -2.39 5.04
CA TYR A 142 14.38 -1.96 6.43
C TYR A 142 13.66 -2.97 7.32
N LEU A 143 12.53 -3.51 6.87
CA LEU A 143 11.75 -4.48 7.65
C LEU A 143 12.50 -5.80 7.85
N THR A 144 13.30 -6.22 6.89
CA THR A 144 13.97 -7.52 6.91
C THR A 144 15.38 -7.48 7.51
N ALA A 145 16.11 -6.39 7.29
CA ALA A 145 17.51 -6.24 7.76
C ALA A 145 17.63 -5.55 9.12
N SER A 146 16.59 -4.83 9.58
CA SER A 146 16.65 -4.03 10.81
C SER A 146 16.96 -4.87 12.04
N LYS A 147 17.78 -4.31 12.95
CA LYS A 147 18.06 -4.81 14.30
C LYS A 147 17.28 -4.04 15.39
N ASN A 148 16.37 -3.14 15.01
CA ASN A 148 15.57 -2.37 15.93
C ASN A 148 14.58 -3.26 16.68
N GLN A 149 14.75 -3.41 17.99
CA GLN A 149 13.95 -4.30 18.81
C GLN A 149 12.45 -3.94 18.81
N SER A 150 12.13 -2.64 18.76
CA SER A 150 10.73 -2.20 18.71
C SER A 150 10.04 -2.66 17.42
N LEU A 151 10.73 -2.59 16.28
CA LEU A 151 10.23 -3.11 15.01
C LEU A 151 10.11 -4.64 15.05
N LEU A 152 11.11 -5.34 15.57
CA LEU A 152 11.09 -6.78 15.68
C LEU A 152 9.89 -7.27 16.51
N ASN A 153 9.59 -6.60 17.62
CA ASN A 153 8.41 -6.91 18.44
C ASN A 153 7.10 -6.67 17.67
N GLN A 154 7.01 -5.61 16.85
CA GLN A 154 5.83 -5.37 16.01
C GLN A 154 5.65 -6.49 14.97
N LEU A 155 6.75 -6.99 14.38
CA LEU A 155 6.70 -8.08 13.40
C LEU A 155 6.29 -9.44 14.02
N GLU A 156 6.41 -9.63 15.34
CA GLU A 156 5.81 -10.79 16.01
C GLU A 156 4.27 -10.77 15.96
N ASP A 157 3.68 -9.58 16.00
CA ASP A 157 2.24 -9.38 16.03
C ASP A 157 1.61 -9.16 14.65
N VAL A 158 2.42 -9.01 13.60
CA VAL A 158 1.95 -8.63 12.25
C VAL A 158 2.52 -9.55 11.17
N VAL A 159 1.68 -10.00 10.27
CA VAL A 159 2.05 -10.60 8.97
C VAL A 159 1.71 -9.59 7.89
N LEU A 160 2.72 -9.09 7.21
CA LEU A 160 2.57 -8.14 6.10
C LEU A 160 2.51 -8.89 4.79
N ILE A 161 1.43 -8.72 4.03
CA ILE A 161 1.36 -9.13 2.62
C ILE A 161 1.70 -7.89 1.79
N LEU A 162 2.77 -7.95 1.05
CA LEU A 162 3.30 -6.83 0.26
C LEU A 162 3.10 -7.11 -1.23
N ASN A 163 2.31 -6.28 -1.89
CA ASN A 163 2.22 -6.20 -3.34
C ASN A 163 2.96 -4.95 -3.81
N PRO A 164 4.20 -5.06 -4.30
CA PRO A 164 5.02 -3.91 -4.63
C PRO A 164 4.49 -3.11 -5.83
N VAL A 165 3.83 -3.78 -6.77
CA VAL A 165 3.28 -3.16 -7.98
C VAL A 165 2.03 -3.91 -8.41
N LEU A 166 0.86 -3.27 -8.33
CA LEU A 166 -0.41 -3.86 -8.79
C LEU A 166 -0.72 -3.59 -10.27
N ASN A 167 -0.08 -2.58 -10.86
CA ASN A 167 -0.23 -2.22 -12.27
C ASN A 167 1.13 -2.10 -12.95
N PRO A 168 1.78 -3.21 -13.29
CA PRO A 168 3.12 -3.20 -13.87
C PRO A 168 3.18 -2.57 -15.27
N ASP A 169 2.10 -2.67 -16.05
CA ASP A 169 2.05 -2.10 -17.40
C ASP A 169 1.95 -0.56 -17.33
N GLY A 170 1.14 -0.05 -16.42
CA GLY A 170 1.03 1.38 -16.17
C GLY A 170 2.30 1.97 -15.55
N LEU A 171 2.92 1.28 -14.58
CA LEU A 171 4.15 1.74 -13.97
C LEU A 171 5.28 1.88 -14.99
N ASP A 172 5.50 0.86 -15.82
CA ASP A 172 6.58 0.91 -16.81
C ASP A 172 6.33 1.99 -17.88
N ARG A 173 5.07 2.21 -18.26
CA ARG A 173 4.69 3.29 -19.17
C ARG A 173 5.05 4.65 -18.62
N PHE A 174 4.71 4.89 -17.35
CA PHE A 174 5.04 6.14 -16.66
C PHE A 174 6.54 6.30 -16.45
N ALA A 175 7.23 5.27 -15.94
CA ALA A 175 8.66 5.30 -15.71
C ALA A 175 9.45 5.57 -17.00
N ALA A 176 9.07 4.93 -18.12
CA ALA A 176 9.66 5.19 -19.41
C ALA A 176 9.48 6.66 -19.84
N TRP A 177 8.24 7.17 -19.77
CA TRP A 177 7.98 8.56 -20.13
C TRP A 177 8.81 9.54 -19.31
N THR A 178 8.77 9.42 -17.97
CA THR A 178 9.41 10.36 -17.05
C THR A 178 10.93 10.32 -17.20
N ASN A 179 11.52 9.13 -17.24
CA ASN A 179 12.97 8.97 -17.36
C ASN A 179 13.49 9.45 -18.72
N ASP A 180 12.76 9.23 -19.82
CA ASP A 180 13.16 9.62 -21.17
C ASP A 180 13.00 11.13 -21.44
N ASN A 181 12.10 11.79 -20.71
CA ASN A 181 11.81 13.21 -20.90
C ASN A 181 12.44 14.12 -19.83
N ARG A 182 13.09 13.56 -18.80
CA ARG A 182 13.79 14.31 -17.79
C ARG A 182 15.08 14.91 -18.34
N GLY A 183 15.30 16.20 -18.07
CA GLY A 183 16.56 16.87 -18.36
C GLY A 183 17.71 16.38 -17.46
N MET A 184 18.97 16.64 -17.86
CA MET A 184 20.14 16.37 -17.01
C MET A 184 20.10 17.15 -15.69
N THR A 185 19.53 18.34 -15.71
CA THR A 185 19.20 19.13 -14.51
C THR A 185 17.71 18.99 -14.31
N PRO A 186 17.25 18.48 -13.14
CA PRO A 186 15.82 18.37 -12.84
C PRO A 186 15.14 19.72 -12.91
N SER A 187 13.96 19.77 -13.51
CA SER A 187 13.11 20.94 -13.59
C SER A 187 11.92 20.80 -12.65
N ALA A 188 11.63 21.85 -11.89
CA ALA A 188 10.42 21.90 -11.07
C ALA A 188 9.24 22.58 -11.78
N ASP A 189 9.41 23.00 -13.04
CA ASP A 189 8.35 23.67 -13.80
C ASP A 189 7.23 22.66 -14.13
N PRO A 190 5.98 22.91 -13.69
CA PRO A 190 4.83 22.05 -13.98
C PRO A 190 4.56 21.84 -15.48
N GLU A 191 5.04 22.74 -16.32
CA GLU A 191 4.91 22.67 -17.78
C GLU A 191 6.04 21.89 -18.46
N ASP A 192 7.05 21.45 -17.68
CA ASP A 192 8.11 20.62 -18.25
C ASP A 192 7.54 19.32 -18.81
N ARG A 193 8.16 18.84 -19.89
CA ARG A 193 7.71 17.64 -20.59
C ARG A 193 7.73 16.40 -19.72
N GLU A 194 8.63 16.31 -18.76
CA GLU A 194 8.70 15.23 -17.76
C GLU A 194 7.36 15.04 -17.05
N HIS A 195 6.68 16.15 -16.67
CA HIS A 195 5.45 16.13 -15.89
C HIS A 195 4.18 15.94 -16.75
N ARG A 196 4.29 15.98 -18.07
CA ARG A 196 3.17 15.92 -19.00
C ARG A 196 3.07 14.60 -19.73
N GLU A 197 2.70 13.59 -18.97
CA GLU A 197 2.48 12.25 -19.51
C GLU A 197 1.40 12.26 -20.59
N ILE A 198 1.72 11.65 -21.74
CA ILE A 198 0.77 11.52 -22.87
C ILE A 198 -0.23 10.39 -22.65
N SER A 199 -1.37 10.49 -23.34
CA SER A 199 -2.37 9.41 -23.40
C SER A 199 -1.94 8.30 -24.39
N PRO A 200 -2.11 7.01 -24.00
CA PRO A 200 -2.61 6.50 -22.74
C PRO A 200 -1.55 6.60 -21.65
N ASN A 201 -1.92 7.19 -20.53
CA ASN A 201 -1.01 7.40 -19.41
C ASN A 201 -0.88 6.16 -18.51
N GLY A 202 0.02 6.20 -17.53
CA GLY A 202 0.31 5.10 -16.62
C GLY A 202 -0.76 4.81 -15.59
N ARG A 203 -1.82 5.60 -15.47
CA ARG A 203 -2.91 5.34 -14.52
C ARG A 203 -3.54 3.97 -14.77
N THR A 204 -3.82 3.65 -16.01
CA THR A 204 -4.60 2.48 -16.42
C THR A 204 -3.70 1.27 -16.75
N ASN A 205 -4.29 0.07 -16.80
CA ASN A 205 -3.60 -1.16 -17.18
C ASN A 205 -3.22 -1.18 -18.68
N TYR A 206 -2.82 -2.36 -19.20
CA TYR A 206 -2.41 -2.52 -20.61
C TYR A 206 -3.50 -2.09 -21.59
N TYR A 207 -4.77 -2.43 -21.31
CA TYR A 207 -5.92 -2.11 -22.17
C TYR A 207 -6.72 -0.90 -21.68
N TRP A 208 -6.11 -0.02 -20.87
CA TRP A 208 -6.64 1.27 -20.45
C TRP A 208 -7.82 1.21 -19.48
N PHE A 209 -7.93 0.14 -18.72
CA PHE A 209 -8.90 0.03 -17.62
C PHE A 209 -8.30 0.49 -16.29
N ASP A 210 -9.12 1.18 -15.49
CA ASP A 210 -8.76 1.56 -14.13
C ASP A 210 -8.93 0.36 -13.19
N LEU A 211 -7.82 -0.25 -12.78
CA LEU A 211 -7.83 -1.42 -11.89
C LEU A 211 -8.40 -1.10 -10.50
N ASN A 212 -8.40 0.18 -10.09
CA ASN A 212 -9.03 0.58 -8.83
C ASN A 212 -10.53 0.92 -8.96
N ARG A 213 -11.16 0.48 -10.05
CA ARG A 213 -12.62 0.39 -10.22
C ARG A 213 -13.10 -1.04 -10.44
N ASP A 214 -12.17 -2.01 -10.44
CA ASP A 214 -12.44 -3.41 -10.77
C ASP A 214 -12.43 -4.36 -9.55
N TRP A 215 -12.52 -3.83 -8.33
CA TRP A 215 -12.55 -4.65 -7.11
C TRP A 215 -13.82 -5.50 -7.00
N LEU A 216 -14.98 -4.93 -7.32
CA LEU A 216 -16.25 -5.64 -7.26
C LEU A 216 -16.49 -6.48 -8.52
N ALA A 217 -16.20 -5.93 -9.68
CA ALA A 217 -16.41 -6.58 -10.98
C ALA A 217 -15.38 -7.67 -11.30
N HIS A 218 -14.14 -7.51 -10.83
CA HIS A 218 -12.95 -8.37 -10.98
C HIS A 218 -12.82 -9.03 -12.36
N GLN A 219 -12.96 -8.22 -13.42
CA GLN A 219 -12.94 -8.70 -14.80
C GLN A 219 -11.51 -8.91 -15.33
N HIS A 220 -10.53 -8.19 -14.78
CA HIS A 220 -9.15 -8.22 -15.26
C HIS A 220 -8.30 -9.26 -14.52
N PRO A 221 -7.31 -9.90 -15.19
CA PRO A 221 -6.47 -10.93 -14.55
C PRO A 221 -5.73 -10.40 -13.33
N GLU A 222 -5.29 -9.14 -13.35
CA GLU A 222 -4.66 -8.47 -12.21
C GLU A 222 -5.61 -8.43 -11.01
N SER A 223 -6.88 -8.12 -11.24
CA SER A 223 -7.91 -8.07 -10.21
C SER A 223 -8.28 -9.45 -9.69
N GLN A 224 -8.42 -10.44 -10.56
CA GLN A 224 -8.78 -11.81 -10.19
C GLN A 224 -7.74 -12.43 -9.26
N GLY A 225 -6.44 -12.29 -9.58
CA GLY A 225 -5.38 -12.80 -8.73
C GLY A 225 -5.28 -12.07 -7.38
N ARG A 226 -5.40 -10.75 -7.39
CA ARG A 226 -5.40 -9.93 -6.17
C ARG A 226 -6.55 -10.30 -5.23
N LEU A 227 -7.76 -10.52 -5.76
CA LEU A 227 -8.91 -10.92 -4.96
C LEU A 227 -8.79 -12.34 -4.44
N ALA A 228 -8.24 -13.28 -5.23
CA ALA A 228 -7.95 -14.61 -4.74
C ALA A 228 -7.03 -14.56 -3.51
N LEU A 229 -5.95 -13.77 -3.58
CA LEU A 229 -5.03 -13.54 -2.46
C LEU A 229 -5.74 -12.92 -1.24
N PHE A 230 -6.57 -11.89 -1.46
CA PHE A 230 -7.35 -11.25 -0.39
C PHE A 230 -8.27 -12.24 0.32
N HIS A 231 -9.01 -13.06 -0.42
CA HIS A 231 -9.94 -14.03 0.16
C HIS A 231 -9.24 -15.24 0.80
N GLU A 232 -8.05 -15.58 0.33
CA GLU A 232 -7.23 -16.62 0.96
C GLU A 232 -6.73 -16.17 2.34
N TRP A 233 -6.15 -14.97 2.42
CA TRP A 233 -5.50 -14.49 3.64
C TRP A 233 -6.42 -13.73 4.59
N LYS A 234 -7.55 -13.18 4.10
CA LYS A 234 -8.54 -12.43 4.89
C LYS A 234 -7.87 -11.38 5.80
N PRO A 235 -7.23 -10.36 5.23
CA PRO A 235 -6.51 -9.37 6.02
C PRO A 235 -7.42 -8.67 7.02
N ASN A 236 -6.84 -8.16 8.10
CA ASN A 236 -7.53 -7.31 9.08
C ASN A 236 -7.52 -5.84 8.66
N VAL A 237 -6.43 -5.44 8.00
CA VAL A 237 -6.24 -4.10 7.47
C VAL A 237 -5.74 -4.22 6.03
N GLN A 238 -6.30 -3.44 5.12
CA GLN A 238 -5.84 -3.31 3.75
C GLN A 238 -5.49 -1.84 3.46
N LEU A 239 -4.29 -1.63 2.94
CA LEU A 239 -3.71 -0.31 2.71
C LEU A 239 -3.57 -0.08 1.21
N ASP A 240 -4.25 0.94 0.71
CA ASP A 240 -4.31 1.31 -0.70
C ASP A 240 -3.55 2.63 -0.90
N PHE A 241 -2.30 2.52 -1.38
CA PHE A 241 -1.37 3.65 -1.49
C PHE A 241 -1.46 4.31 -2.86
N HIS A 242 -1.82 5.61 -2.85
CA HIS A 242 -2.05 6.43 -4.04
C HIS A 242 -1.29 7.75 -4.03
N GLU A 243 -1.40 8.45 -5.16
CA GLU A 243 -0.98 9.84 -5.30
C GLU A 243 -2.11 10.70 -5.91
N GLN A 244 -2.19 11.92 -5.41
CA GLN A 244 -3.14 12.94 -5.85
C GLN A 244 -2.44 14.12 -6.54
N GLY A 245 -3.19 15.18 -6.84
CA GLY A 245 -2.65 16.40 -7.42
C GLY A 245 -1.55 17.03 -6.58
N SER A 246 -0.53 17.59 -7.23
CA SER A 246 0.68 18.14 -6.60
C SER A 246 0.40 19.26 -5.60
N ASN A 247 -0.64 20.08 -5.85
CA ASN A 247 -1.06 21.18 -5.00
C ASN A 247 -2.00 20.75 -3.87
N SER A 248 -1.62 19.72 -3.12
CA SER A 248 -2.39 19.19 -2.00
C SER A 248 -1.48 18.91 -0.81
N SER A 249 -2.06 18.41 0.29
CA SER A 249 -1.36 17.85 1.45
C SER A 249 -1.53 16.34 1.45
N PHE A 250 -0.84 15.61 2.32
CA PHE A 250 -0.99 14.17 2.41
C PHE A 250 -2.35 13.80 3.02
N PHE A 251 -3.12 12.96 2.32
CA PHE A 251 -4.38 12.45 2.83
C PHE A 251 -4.24 11.03 3.39
N PHE A 252 -4.97 10.76 4.46
CA PHE A 252 -5.24 9.41 4.95
C PHE A 252 -6.67 9.31 5.51
N MET A 253 -7.27 8.12 5.39
CA MET A 253 -8.60 7.84 5.98
C MET A 253 -8.64 8.18 7.49
N PRO A 254 -9.84 8.54 8.03
CA PRO A 254 -11.16 8.43 7.42
C PRO A 254 -11.44 9.53 6.40
N GLY A 255 -12.26 9.18 5.39
CA GLY A 255 -12.83 10.13 4.44
C GLY A 255 -13.99 10.92 5.02
N LYS A 256 -14.79 11.57 4.15
CA LYS A 256 -15.99 12.32 4.57
C LYS A 256 -16.98 11.40 5.27
N PRO A 257 -17.39 11.69 6.54
CA PRO A 257 -18.28 10.82 7.29
C PRO A 257 -19.64 10.57 6.61
N GLU A 258 -20.18 11.59 5.93
CA GLU A 258 -21.45 11.50 5.20
C GLU A 258 -21.36 10.69 3.90
N ARG A 259 -20.14 10.33 3.48
CA ARG A 259 -19.86 9.50 2.31
C ARG A 259 -19.27 8.14 2.67
N THR A 260 -19.68 7.58 3.79
CA THR A 260 -19.37 6.20 4.18
C THR A 260 -20.44 5.25 3.63
N TYR A 261 -20.04 4.07 3.18
CA TYR A 261 -20.97 3.05 2.69
C TYR A 261 -21.97 2.65 3.79
N PRO A 262 -23.28 2.67 3.56
CA PRO A 262 -24.27 2.56 4.65
C PRO A 262 -24.27 1.23 5.41
N LEU A 263 -23.68 0.18 4.82
CA LEU A 263 -23.57 -1.14 5.46
C LEU A 263 -22.21 -1.35 6.17
N THR A 264 -21.27 -0.43 6.05
CA THR A 264 -20.03 -0.47 6.81
C THR A 264 -20.33 -0.34 8.31
N PRO A 265 -19.91 -1.30 9.15
CA PRO A 265 -20.20 -1.24 10.58
C PRO A 265 -19.54 -0.02 11.24
N LYS A 266 -20.23 0.60 12.21
CA LYS A 266 -19.68 1.76 12.93
C LYS A 266 -18.33 1.49 13.59
N ILE A 267 -18.09 0.27 14.06
CA ILE A 267 -16.81 -0.13 14.67
C ILE A 267 -15.66 -0.10 13.66
N ASN A 268 -15.92 -0.33 12.36
CA ASN A 268 -14.91 -0.14 11.31
C ASN A 268 -14.42 1.30 11.29
N GLN A 269 -15.32 2.28 11.28
CA GLN A 269 -14.98 3.70 11.29
C GLN A 269 -14.25 4.13 12.57
N VAL A 270 -14.61 3.53 13.71
CA VAL A 270 -13.88 3.75 14.99
C VAL A 270 -12.44 3.22 14.89
N LEU A 271 -12.24 2.04 14.29
CA LEU A 271 -10.89 1.49 14.09
C LEU A 271 -10.09 2.30 13.06
N THR A 272 -10.73 2.76 12.00
CA THR A 272 -10.13 3.67 11.02
C THR A 272 -9.62 4.95 11.70
N GLU A 273 -10.42 5.56 12.57
CA GLU A 273 -10.02 6.74 13.35
C GLU A 273 -8.86 6.44 14.31
N LYS A 274 -8.88 5.31 15.00
CA LYS A 274 -7.77 4.90 15.86
C LYS A 274 -6.47 4.69 15.08
N ILE A 275 -6.54 4.07 13.89
CA ILE A 275 -5.39 3.90 13.01
C ILE A 275 -4.87 5.27 12.54
N SER A 276 -5.78 6.18 12.17
CA SER A 276 -5.43 7.52 11.69
C SER A 276 -4.63 8.33 12.70
N GLU A 277 -4.82 8.11 14.00
CA GLU A 277 -4.06 8.78 15.05
C GLU A 277 -2.56 8.44 14.99
N PHE A 278 -2.22 7.20 14.64
CA PHE A 278 -0.82 6.81 14.42
C PHE A 278 -0.22 7.50 13.20
N HIS A 279 -1.02 7.72 12.16
CA HIS A 279 -0.58 8.47 10.97
C HIS A 279 -0.35 9.93 11.33
N ARG A 280 -1.30 10.60 12.00
CA ARG A 280 -1.16 11.98 12.48
C ARG A 280 0.14 12.18 13.23
N GLN A 281 0.38 11.35 14.26
CA GLN A 281 1.60 11.42 15.05
C GLN A 281 2.88 11.26 14.22
N ALA A 282 2.88 10.37 13.24
CA ALA A 282 4.05 10.13 12.39
C ALA A 282 4.37 11.30 11.45
N PHE A 283 3.35 11.98 10.93
CA PHE A 283 3.53 13.11 10.04
C PHE A 283 3.78 14.42 10.81
N ASP A 284 3.07 14.64 11.92
CA ASP A 284 3.23 15.83 12.76
C ASP A 284 4.62 15.96 13.36
N GLN A 285 5.28 14.83 13.69
CA GLN A 285 6.67 14.82 14.19
C GLN A 285 7.66 15.47 13.22
N ASP A 286 7.40 15.38 11.93
CA ASP A 286 8.25 15.92 10.87
C ASP A 286 7.67 17.21 10.25
N GLY A 287 6.57 17.74 10.80
CA GLY A 287 5.92 18.98 10.37
C GLY A 287 5.27 18.88 8.98
N ILE A 288 4.87 17.68 8.55
CA ILE A 288 4.28 17.45 7.23
C ILE A 288 2.77 17.69 7.29
N LEU A 289 2.27 18.52 6.37
CA LEU A 289 0.86 18.85 6.28
C LEU A 289 0.03 17.65 5.84
N THR A 290 -1.00 17.34 6.63
CA THR A 290 -1.94 16.27 6.36
C THR A 290 -3.38 16.72 6.47
N PHE A 291 -4.31 15.95 5.88
CA PHE A 291 -5.74 16.13 6.09
C PHE A 291 -6.48 14.78 6.09
N SER A 292 -7.66 14.77 6.69
CA SER A 292 -8.58 13.65 6.75
C SER A 292 -10.00 14.16 6.94
N LYS A 293 -11.01 13.29 6.84
CA LYS A 293 -12.45 13.62 7.01
C LYS A 293 -13.01 14.58 5.97
N GLU A 294 -12.28 14.82 4.90
CA GLU A 294 -12.68 15.66 3.76
C GLU A 294 -12.10 15.11 2.44
N GLY A 295 -12.54 15.66 1.29
CA GLY A 295 -12.04 15.28 -0.03
C GLY A 295 -12.57 13.93 -0.51
N TYR A 296 -12.13 12.87 0.11
CA TYR A 296 -12.37 11.49 -0.31
C TYR A 296 -13.57 10.84 0.38
N ASP A 297 -14.14 9.82 -0.28
CA ASP A 297 -15.25 9.02 0.22
C ASP A 297 -14.79 7.62 0.65
N ASP A 298 -15.62 6.97 1.47
CA ASP A 298 -15.54 5.55 1.80
C ASP A 298 -16.85 4.85 1.41
N PHE A 299 -17.36 5.16 0.21
CA PHE A 299 -18.68 4.77 -0.25
C PHE A 299 -18.64 3.70 -1.35
N TYR A 300 -17.82 3.92 -2.39
CA TYR A 300 -17.82 3.03 -3.56
C TYR A 300 -17.00 1.76 -3.30
N VAL A 301 -17.72 0.64 -3.17
CA VAL A 301 -17.12 -0.68 -2.85
C VAL A 301 -16.29 -1.31 -3.97
N GLY A 302 -16.20 -0.68 -5.12
CA GLY A 302 -15.38 -1.15 -6.26
C GLY A 302 -13.94 -0.65 -6.23
N LYS A 303 -13.46 -0.05 -5.12
CA LYS A 303 -12.08 0.41 -4.93
C LYS A 303 -11.39 -0.26 -3.74
N GLY A 304 -10.06 -0.25 -3.73
CA GLY A 304 -9.22 -1.00 -2.80
C GLY A 304 -9.36 -0.62 -1.34
N SER A 305 -9.74 0.61 -1.06
CA SER A 305 -9.92 1.10 0.32
C SER A 305 -11.32 0.83 0.90
N THR A 306 -12.33 0.55 0.07
CA THR A 306 -13.72 0.35 0.55
C THR A 306 -14.18 -1.11 0.39
N TYR A 307 -13.69 -1.84 -0.62
CA TYR A 307 -14.01 -3.26 -0.82
C TYR A 307 -13.75 -4.12 0.44
N PRO A 308 -12.63 -3.94 1.16
CA PRO A 308 -12.32 -4.74 2.34
C PRO A 308 -13.36 -4.64 3.46
N ASP A 309 -14.04 -3.52 3.58
CA ASP A 309 -15.05 -3.27 4.62
C ASP A 309 -16.25 -4.22 4.52
N LEU A 310 -16.50 -4.76 3.33
CA LEU A 310 -17.53 -5.78 3.10
C LEU A 310 -17.17 -7.14 3.71
N PHE A 311 -15.93 -7.32 4.19
CA PHE A 311 -15.38 -8.59 4.68
C PHE A 311 -14.77 -8.50 6.09
N GLY A 312 -15.17 -7.50 6.87
CA GLY A 312 -14.65 -7.32 8.24
C GLY A 312 -13.16 -6.97 8.28
N CYS A 313 -12.66 -6.35 7.23
CA CYS A 313 -11.34 -5.77 7.14
C CYS A 313 -11.48 -4.24 7.22
N VAL A 314 -10.47 -3.54 7.69
CA VAL A 314 -10.43 -2.07 7.68
C VAL A 314 -9.64 -1.62 6.46
N GLY A 315 -10.31 -0.95 5.51
CA GLY A 315 -9.66 -0.40 4.32
C GLY A 315 -9.19 1.03 4.56
N ILE A 316 -7.94 1.32 4.20
CA ILE A 316 -7.31 2.64 4.37
C ILE A 316 -6.81 3.14 3.03
N LEU A 317 -7.25 4.32 2.62
CA LEU A 317 -6.73 5.08 1.48
C LEU A 317 -5.66 6.06 1.96
N PHE A 318 -4.55 6.09 1.25
CA PHE A 318 -3.54 7.14 1.33
C PHE A 318 -3.43 7.86 -0.02
N GLU A 319 -3.30 9.20 0.03
CA GLU A 319 -3.11 10.02 -1.16
C GLU A 319 -1.96 11.02 -0.92
N GLN A 320 -0.80 10.69 -1.48
CA GLN A 320 0.40 11.52 -1.47
C GLN A 320 0.28 12.60 -2.57
N PRO A 321 0.59 13.89 -2.31
CA PRO A 321 0.80 14.85 -3.38
C PRO A 321 1.87 14.37 -4.35
N SER A 322 1.57 14.28 -5.66
CA SER A 322 2.51 13.73 -6.64
C SER A 322 3.56 14.76 -7.07
N SER A 323 4.84 14.34 -7.13
CA SER A 323 5.88 15.14 -7.77
C SER A 323 5.82 15.08 -9.31
N ARG A 324 5.04 14.16 -9.89
CA ARG A 324 4.89 13.94 -11.34
C ARG A 324 6.18 13.67 -12.12
N GLY A 325 7.30 13.66 -11.46
CA GLY A 325 8.65 13.51 -11.98
C GLY A 325 9.65 13.68 -10.86
N ALA A 326 10.82 14.20 -11.15
CA ALA A 326 11.88 14.40 -10.16
C ALA A 326 11.56 15.50 -9.16
N LEU A 327 11.09 16.65 -9.63
CA LEU A 327 10.76 17.84 -8.83
C LEU A 327 9.46 18.46 -9.35
N GLN A 328 8.67 19.07 -8.47
CA GLN A 328 7.45 19.78 -8.85
C GLN A 328 7.28 21.06 -8.05
N ASN A 329 7.09 22.20 -8.70
CA ASN A 329 6.64 23.42 -8.02
C ASN A 329 5.18 23.26 -7.58
N THR A 330 4.93 23.50 -6.30
CA THR A 330 3.60 23.44 -5.70
C THR A 330 3.29 24.71 -4.91
N ILE A 331 2.05 24.89 -4.49
CA ILE A 331 1.65 25.96 -3.57
C ILE A 331 2.35 25.87 -2.20
N ASN A 332 2.86 24.69 -1.85
CA ASN A 332 3.55 24.41 -0.58
C ASN A 332 5.09 24.44 -0.72
N GLY A 333 5.61 24.83 -1.88
CA GLY A 333 7.04 24.80 -2.19
C GLY A 333 7.40 23.76 -3.23
N VAL A 334 8.69 23.50 -3.42
CA VAL A 334 9.17 22.46 -4.33
C VAL A 334 8.99 21.09 -3.67
N LEU A 335 8.29 20.20 -4.34
CA LEU A 335 8.10 18.81 -3.93
C LEU A 335 9.06 17.91 -4.70
N ALA A 336 9.93 17.19 -3.99
CA ALA A 336 10.87 16.24 -4.60
C ALA A 336 10.31 14.81 -4.57
N PHE A 337 10.69 14.00 -5.56
CA PHE A 337 10.28 12.60 -5.63
C PHE A 337 10.71 11.81 -4.39
N GLU A 338 11.89 12.09 -3.85
CA GLU A 338 12.40 11.48 -2.62
C GLU A 338 11.49 11.77 -1.41
N GLU A 339 10.96 13.00 -1.31
CA GLU A 339 10.01 13.34 -0.25
C GLU A 339 8.72 12.54 -0.36
N THR A 340 8.21 12.34 -1.59
CA THR A 340 7.02 11.52 -1.80
C THR A 340 7.25 10.06 -1.39
N ILE A 341 8.43 9.51 -1.66
CA ILE A 341 8.83 8.16 -1.21
C ILE A 341 8.90 8.10 0.33
N LEU A 342 9.52 9.09 0.98
CA LEU A 342 9.63 9.14 2.44
C LEU A 342 8.27 9.29 3.13
N ASN A 343 7.32 10.00 2.53
CA ASN A 343 5.97 10.11 3.06
C ASN A 343 5.21 8.78 2.98
N GLN A 344 5.36 8.04 1.89
CA GLN A 344 4.82 6.67 1.79
C GLN A 344 5.47 5.74 2.82
N PHE A 345 6.77 5.93 3.13
CA PHE A 345 7.42 5.19 4.21
C PHE A 345 6.81 5.50 5.58
N ARG A 346 6.52 6.78 5.89
CA ARG A 346 5.86 7.19 7.15
C ARG A 346 4.49 6.53 7.30
N ALA A 347 3.69 6.58 6.24
CA ALA A 347 2.36 5.96 6.20
C ALA A 347 2.46 4.43 6.39
N SER A 348 3.43 3.78 5.75
CA SER A 348 3.66 2.34 5.88
C SER A 348 4.05 1.95 7.30
N MET A 349 5.03 2.63 7.89
CA MET A 349 5.51 2.32 9.24
C MET A 349 4.48 2.63 10.33
N SER A 350 3.75 3.73 10.20
CA SER A 350 2.67 4.07 11.14
C SER A 350 1.52 3.07 11.06
N SER A 351 1.22 2.51 9.88
CA SER A 351 0.23 1.44 9.69
C SER A 351 0.65 0.13 10.37
N ILE A 352 1.93 -0.24 10.26
CA ILE A 352 2.48 -1.43 10.95
C ILE A 352 2.36 -1.26 12.47
N LYS A 353 2.79 -0.10 12.98
CA LYS A 353 2.69 0.23 14.41
C LYS A 353 1.25 0.23 14.91
N ALA A 354 0.33 0.83 14.17
CA ALA A 354 -1.10 0.85 14.48
C ALA A 354 -1.67 -0.57 14.53
N SER A 355 -1.39 -1.37 13.52
CA SER A 355 -1.90 -2.74 13.41
C SER A 355 -1.40 -3.65 14.53
N ALA A 356 -0.12 -3.55 14.91
CA ALA A 356 0.42 -4.27 16.06
C ALA A 356 -0.22 -3.82 17.38
N SER A 357 -0.38 -2.50 17.57
CA SER A 357 -0.95 -1.93 18.78
C SER A 357 -2.45 -2.23 18.96
N LEU A 358 -3.20 -2.31 17.87
CA LEU A 358 -4.64 -2.58 17.83
C LEU A 358 -4.98 -4.05 17.54
N LYS A 359 -3.99 -4.95 17.61
CA LYS A 359 -4.11 -6.37 17.24
C LYS A 359 -5.40 -7.02 17.73
N ASN A 360 -5.66 -6.95 19.03
CA ASN A 360 -6.80 -7.62 19.64
C ASN A 360 -8.14 -7.04 19.17
N GLU A 361 -8.20 -5.72 18.99
CA GLU A 361 -9.40 -5.04 18.49
C GLU A 361 -9.70 -5.40 17.04
N LEU A 362 -8.68 -5.45 16.19
CA LEU A 362 -8.78 -5.80 14.78
C LEU A 362 -9.21 -7.26 14.59
N LEU A 363 -8.64 -8.18 15.36
CA LEU A 363 -9.02 -9.60 15.34
C LEU A 363 -10.45 -9.81 15.86
N ALA A 364 -10.81 -9.13 16.95
CA ALA A 364 -12.16 -9.18 17.52
C ALA A 364 -13.19 -8.61 16.54
N TYR A 365 -12.90 -7.46 15.91
CA TYR A 365 -13.78 -6.86 14.90
C TYR A 365 -14.06 -7.82 13.75
N GLN A 366 -13.05 -8.46 13.19
CA GLN A 366 -13.25 -9.38 12.07
C GLN A 366 -14.06 -10.61 12.48
N ARG A 367 -13.78 -11.21 13.64
CA ARG A 367 -14.59 -12.31 14.21
C ARG A 367 -16.06 -11.90 14.35
N ASP A 368 -16.30 -10.77 15.00
CA ASP A 368 -17.66 -10.30 15.31
C ASP A 368 -18.44 -9.91 14.06
N PHE A 369 -17.75 -9.39 13.04
CA PHE A 369 -18.32 -9.13 11.73
C PHE A 369 -18.93 -10.41 11.14
N TYR A 370 -18.14 -11.48 11.02
CA TYR A 370 -18.62 -12.74 10.45
C TYR A 370 -19.69 -13.41 11.31
N GLN A 371 -19.63 -13.28 12.63
CA GLN A 371 -20.68 -13.76 13.51
C GLN A 371 -22.01 -13.02 13.28
N SER A 372 -21.96 -11.70 13.18
CA SER A 372 -23.15 -10.87 12.94
C SER A 372 -23.84 -11.19 11.61
N VAL A 373 -23.06 -11.46 10.57
CA VAL A 373 -23.59 -11.85 9.24
C VAL A 373 -24.32 -13.19 9.31
N ARG A 374 -23.81 -14.18 10.06
CA ARG A 374 -24.44 -15.49 10.22
C ARG A 374 -25.73 -15.45 11.03
N GLN A 375 -25.83 -14.56 12.01
CA GLN A 375 -27.02 -14.40 12.83
C GLN A 375 -28.16 -13.70 12.10
N LYS A 376 -27.85 -12.92 11.07
CA LYS A 376 -28.86 -12.32 10.19
C LYS A 376 -29.44 -13.44 9.32
N LYS A 377 -30.64 -13.96 9.69
CA LYS A 377 -31.39 -14.85 8.79
C LYS A 377 -31.55 -14.14 7.43
N PRO A 378 -31.34 -14.84 6.31
CA PRO A 378 -31.68 -14.28 5.02
C PRO A 378 -33.13 -13.82 5.10
N LYS A 379 -33.42 -12.55 4.86
CA LYS A 379 -34.75 -12.13 4.52
C LYS A 379 -35.07 -12.94 3.24
N GLY A 380 -36.09 -13.78 3.29
CA GLY A 380 -36.56 -14.51 2.13
C GLY A 380 -36.73 -13.55 0.94
N PRO A 381 -36.73 -14.04 -0.29
CA PRO A 381 -36.90 -13.20 -1.46
C PRO A 381 -38.05 -12.26 -1.21
N ALA A 382 -37.81 -10.95 -1.34
CA ALA A 382 -38.91 -9.96 -1.25
C ALA A 382 -39.90 -10.34 -2.31
N THR A 383 -41.03 -10.86 -1.87
CA THR A 383 -42.19 -11.06 -2.74
C THR A 383 -42.53 -9.68 -3.32
N PRO A 384 -42.55 -9.50 -4.64
CA PRO A 384 -42.98 -8.24 -5.21
C PRO A 384 -44.47 -8.08 -4.78
N GLU A 385 -44.72 -7.16 -3.86
CA GLU A 385 -46.10 -6.69 -3.68
C GLU A 385 -46.47 -5.94 -4.97
N ASN A 386 -47.17 -6.64 -5.85
CA ASN A 386 -47.88 -6.04 -6.97
C ASN A 386 -48.94 -5.12 -6.39
N LYS A 387 -48.61 -3.87 -6.13
CA LYS A 387 -49.59 -2.80 -6.06
C LYS A 387 -49.80 -2.22 -7.45
N ALA A 388 -50.48 -2.97 -8.30
CA ALA A 388 -51.27 -2.35 -9.34
C ALA A 388 -52.46 -1.66 -8.64
N GLN A 389 -52.47 -0.37 -8.57
CA GLN A 389 -53.67 0.41 -8.33
C GLN A 389 -54.19 0.95 -9.67
N PRO A 390 -55.53 1.01 -9.83
CA PRO A 390 -56.19 1.29 -11.08
C PRO A 390 -56.02 2.73 -11.59
#